data_cd8de768a50894ccdfcc9c812e6c614d
#
_entry.id   cd8de768a50894ccdfcc9c812e6c614d
#
_cell.length_a   1.000
_cell.length_b   1.000
_cell.length_c   1.000
_cell.angle_alpha   90.00
_cell.angle_beta   90.00
_cell.angle_gamma   90.00
#
_symmetry.space_group_name_H-M   'P 1'
#
loop_
_entity.id
_entity.type
_entity.pdbx_description
1 polymer ?
#
loop_
_entity_poly.entity_id
_entity_poly.type
_entity_poly.pdbx_seq_one_letter_code
_entity_poly.pdbx_strand_id
1 'polypeptide(L)'
;TGQKTFREVVKHSGGVVILAFKGDKILLVKQFRYPMKEVMLELPAGKLEQGENPFEAAKRELEEETGYCANKWTDLGYVYTSPGYSDEKLYLYKAEDLEFTHCHPDEGEIIQAFEYKYDDVLKMIDNGQINDAKTLCALLRGKR
;
A
#
# COMPACT_ATOMS: atom_id res chain seq x y z
N THR A 1 -17.63 18.03 -31.50
CA THR A 1 -18.25 19.34 -31.64
C THR A 1 -17.25 20.49 -31.83
N GLY A 2 -15.95 20.30 -31.71
CA GLY A 2 -14.94 21.34 -31.87
C GLY A 2 -14.85 22.37 -30.74
N GLN A 3 -15.62 22.21 -29.66
CA GLN A 3 -15.53 23.10 -28.50
C GLN A 3 -14.27 22.77 -27.67
N LYS A 4 -13.53 23.82 -27.32
CA LYS A 4 -12.39 23.68 -26.42
C LYS A 4 -12.87 23.62 -24.99
N THR A 5 -12.35 22.63 -24.23
CA THR A 5 -12.61 22.53 -22.80
C THR A 5 -11.29 22.44 -22.06
N PHE A 6 -11.34 22.70 -20.75
CA PHE A 6 -10.15 22.59 -19.88
C PHE A 6 -10.41 21.55 -18.81
N ARG A 7 -9.37 20.83 -18.45
CA ARG A 7 -9.38 19.88 -17.32
C ARG A 7 -8.15 20.13 -16.48
N GLU A 8 -8.35 20.18 -15.17
CA GLU A 8 -7.25 20.19 -14.21
C GLU A 8 -6.97 18.78 -13.76
N VAL A 9 -5.72 18.37 -13.82
CA VAL A 9 -5.29 17.02 -13.46
C VAL A 9 -4.16 17.10 -12.45
N VAL A 10 -4.31 16.40 -11.32
CA VAL A 10 -3.22 16.18 -10.39
C VAL A 10 -2.36 15.04 -10.93
N LYS A 11 -1.15 15.36 -11.34
CA LYS A 11 -0.19 14.38 -11.83
C LYS A 11 0.47 13.66 -10.66
N HIS A 12 0.58 12.34 -10.76
CA HIS A 12 1.17 11.50 -9.73
C HIS A 12 2.13 10.48 -10.35
N SER A 13 3.25 10.23 -9.68
CA SER A 13 4.27 9.28 -10.17
C SER A 13 3.82 7.82 -10.10
N GLY A 14 2.72 7.54 -9.42
CA GLY A 14 2.27 6.19 -9.13
C GLY A 14 2.85 5.66 -7.82
N GLY A 15 2.35 4.52 -7.40
CA GLY A 15 2.78 3.90 -6.17
C GLY A 15 2.54 2.41 -6.15
N VAL A 16 2.96 1.79 -5.06
CA VAL A 16 2.80 0.35 -4.81
C VAL A 16 2.16 0.14 -3.45
N VAL A 17 1.40 -0.94 -3.34
CA VAL A 17 0.74 -1.36 -2.09
C VAL A 17 1.02 -2.83 -1.90
N ILE A 18 1.42 -3.24 -0.70
CA ILE A 18 1.83 -4.60 -0.43
C ILE A 18 0.93 -5.24 0.64
N LEU A 19 0.21 -6.29 0.25
CA LEU A 19 -0.52 -7.16 1.18
C LEU A 19 0.43 -8.25 1.62
N ALA A 20 1.07 -8.05 2.78
CA ALA A 20 2.09 -8.94 3.29
C ALA A 20 1.52 -9.86 4.36
N PHE A 21 1.54 -11.17 4.11
CA PHE A 21 1.12 -12.20 5.04
C PHE A 21 2.31 -12.76 5.80
N LYS A 22 2.24 -12.74 7.11
CA LYS A 22 3.16 -13.44 8.00
C LYS A 22 2.38 -14.56 8.69
N GLY A 23 2.36 -15.75 8.08
CA GLY A 23 1.46 -16.83 8.52
C GLY A 23 0.00 -16.43 8.34
N ASP A 24 -0.75 -16.45 9.43
CA ASP A 24 -2.16 -16.02 9.48
C ASP A 24 -2.34 -14.53 9.76
N LYS A 25 -1.24 -13.78 9.83
CA LYS A 25 -1.24 -12.36 10.16
C LYS A 25 -0.91 -11.50 8.94
N ILE A 26 -1.40 -10.27 8.98
CA ILE A 26 -1.11 -9.24 7.98
C ILE A 26 -0.31 -8.13 8.65
N LEU A 27 0.67 -7.60 7.92
CA LEU A 27 1.42 -6.43 8.36
C LEU A 27 0.68 -5.15 7.97
N LEU A 28 0.38 -4.32 8.97
CA LEU A 28 -0.22 -3.00 8.77
C LEU A 28 0.70 -1.94 9.35
N VAL A 29 0.60 -0.74 8.83
CA VAL A 29 1.30 0.44 9.34
C VAL A 29 0.28 1.48 9.81
N LYS A 30 0.66 2.27 10.81
CA LYS A 30 -0.13 3.43 11.23
C LYS A 30 0.51 4.68 10.68
N GLN A 31 -0.30 5.51 10.06
CA GLN A 31 0.21 6.71 9.43
C GLN A 31 -0.74 7.89 9.69
N PHE A 32 -0.19 9.00 10.19
CA PHE A 32 -0.99 10.22 10.33
C PHE A 32 -1.20 10.84 8.94
N ARG A 33 -2.46 11.06 8.59
CA ARG A 33 -2.83 11.65 7.31
C ARG A 33 -3.38 13.06 7.54
N TYR A 34 -2.58 14.05 7.20
CA TYR A 34 -2.88 15.46 7.46
C TYR A 34 -4.22 15.94 6.89
N PRO A 35 -4.62 15.58 5.65
CA PRO A 35 -5.90 16.06 5.11
C PRO A 35 -7.11 15.72 5.98
N MET A 36 -7.13 14.53 6.57
CA MET A 36 -8.20 14.10 7.47
C MET A 36 -7.89 14.37 8.94
N LYS A 37 -6.63 14.69 9.26
CA LYS A 37 -6.12 14.85 10.63
C LYS A 37 -6.38 13.63 11.50
N GLU A 38 -6.20 12.45 10.92
CA GLU A 38 -6.40 11.15 11.57
C GLU A 38 -5.19 10.25 11.40
N VAL A 39 -4.98 9.38 12.39
CA VAL A 39 -4.06 8.25 12.25
C VAL A 39 -4.82 7.12 11.57
N MET A 40 -4.33 6.66 10.42
CA MET A 40 -4.97 5.61 9.64
C MET A 40 -4.17 4.31 9.68
N LEU A 41 -4.88 3.18 9.72
CA LEU A 41 -4.29 1.86 9.52
C LEU A 41 -4.29 1.56 8.03
N GLU A 42 -3.11 1.23 7.51
CA GLU A 42 -2.91 1.03 6.07
C GLU A 42 -1.97 -0.15 5.82
N LEU A 43 -2.08 -0.76 4.65
CA LEU A 43 -1.04 -1.66 4.18
C LEU A 43 0.23 -0.87 3.87
N PRO A 44 1.41 -1.49 3.98
CA PRO A 44 2.66 -0.86 3.52
C PRO A 44 2.52 -0.40 2.07
N ALA A 45 2.95 0.82 1.81
CA ALA A 45 2.80 1.45 0.51
C ALA A 45 3.83 2.55 0.32
N GLY A 46 4.13 2.89 -0.92
CA GLY A 46 5.04 3.99 -1.20
C GLY A 46 4.96 4.44 -2.64
N LYS A 47 5.54 5.60 -2.92
CA LYS A 47 5.58 6.18 -4.25
C LYS A 47 6.67 5.53 -5.09
N LEU A 48 6.43 5.42 -6.39
CA LEU A 48 7.46 5.04 -7.35
C LEU A 48 8.46 6.19 -7.51
N GLU A 49 9.73 5.85 -7.48
CA GLU A 49 10.79 6.75 -7.91
C GLU A 49 10.82 6.82 -9.43
N GLN A 50 11.40 7.89 -9.97
CA GLN A 50 11.44 8.08 -11.42
C GLN A 50 12.14 6.89 -12.11
N GLY A 51 11.45 6.25 -13.06
CA GLY A 51 11.98 5.11 -13.79
C GLY A 51 12.03 3.80 -13.01
N GLU A 52 11.50 3.77 -11.79
CA GLU A 52 11.52 2.57 -10.96
C GLU A 52 10.47 1.56 -11.44
N ASN A 53 10.86 0.29 -11.52
CA ASN A 53 9.95 -0.80 -11.79
C ASN A 53 9.01 -1.00 -10.60
N PRO A 54 7.68 -1.13 -10.80
CA PRO A 54 6.73 -1.30 -9.68
C PRO A 54 7.05 -2.49 -8.76
N PHE A 55 7.45 -3.62 -9.31
CA PHE A 55 7.76 -4.79 -8.50
C PHE A 55 9.00 -4.56 -7.63
N GLU A 56 10.03 -3.93 -8.18
CA GLU A 56 11.22 -3.57 -7.41
C GLU A 56 10.88 -2.54 -6.32
N ALA A 57 10.01 -1.60 -6.62
CA ALA A 57 9.51 -0.63 -5.64
C ALA A 57 8.76 -1.33 -4.51
N ALA A 58 7.93 -2.32 -4.82
CA ALA A 58 7.19 -3.08 -3.80
C ALA A 58 8.15 -3.81 -2.85
N LYS A 59 9.21 -4.42 -3.37
CA LYS A 59 10.21 -5.08 -2.54
C LYS A 59 10.94 -4.08 -1.64
N ARG A 60 11.32 -2.94 -2.20
CA ARG A 60 12.00 -1.88 -1.46
C ARG A 60 11.12 -1.33 -0.34
N GLU A 61 9.87 -0.98 -0.65
CA GLU A 61 8.94 -0.41 0.33
C GLU A 61 8.61 -1.39 1.46
N LEU A 62 8.43 -2.67 1.14
CA LEU A 62 8.17 -3.68 2.17
C LEU A 62 9.33 -3.73 3.17
N GLU A 63 10.55 -3.74 2.67
CA GLU A 63 11.74 -3.80 3.51
C GLU A 63 11.93 -2.52 4.32
N GLU A 64 11.79 -1.35 3.69
CA GLU A 64 11.93 -0.06 4.36
C GLU A 64 10.88 0.15 5.45
N GLU A 65 9.63 -0.20 5.19
CA GLU A 65 8.54 0.08 6.13
C GLU A 65 8.37 -1.00 7.20
N THR A 66 8.73 -2.25 6.92
CA THR A 66 8.45 -3.36 7.84
C THR A 66 9.70 -4.11 8.32
N GLY A 67 10.82 -3.99 7.64
CA GLY A 67 12.01 -4.79 7.90
C GLY A 67 11.93 -6.21 7.36
N TYR A 68 10.91 -6.54 6.58
CA TYR A 68 10.76 -7.88 5.99
C TYR A 68 11.03 -7.87 4.50
N CYS A 69 11.54 -8.98 4.00
CA CYS A 69 11.50 -9.31 2.58
C CYS A 69 10.63 -10.57 2.40
N ALA A 70 10.19 -10.82 1.18
CA ALA A 70 9.31 -11.94 0.88
C ALA A 70 9.90 -12.82 -0.21
N ASN A 71 9.70 -14.13 -0.07
CA ASN A 71 10.17 -15.10 -1.06
C ASN A 71 9.09 -15.46 -2.09
N LYS A 72 7.84 -15.13 -1.82
CA LYS A 72 6.72 -15.40 -2.72
C LYS A 72 5.91 -14.14 -2.96
N TRP A 73 5.77 -13.77 -4.23
CA TRP A 73 5.05 -12.57 -4.66
C TRP A 73 3.96 -12.93 -5.66
N THR A 74 2.82 -12.26 -5.54
CA THR A 74 1.71 -12.36 -6.49
C THR A 74 1.33 -10.96 -6.94
N ASP A 75 1.30 -10.74 -8.24
CA ASP A 75 0.82 -9.49 -8.82
C ASP A 75 -0.71 -9.47 -8.74
N LEU A 76 -1.27 -8.46 -8.09
CA LEU A 76 -2.71 -8.27 -7.94
C LEU A 76 -3.27 -7.23 -8.91
N GLY A 77 -2.45 -6.79 -9.88
CA GLY A 77 -2.87 -5.77 -10.84
C GLY A 77 -2.72 -4.36 -10.28
N TYR A 78 -3.52 -3.46 -10.80
CA TYR A 78 -3.46 -2.06 -10.39
C TYR A 78 -4.86 -1.48 -10.26
N VAL A 79 -4.93 -0.33 -9.58
CA VAL A 79 -6.16 0.45 -9.44
C VAL A 79 -5.87 1.92 -9.71
N TYR A 80 -6.88 2.64 -10.14
CA TYR A 80 -6.89 4.09 -10.17
C TYR A 80 -7.61 4.58 -8.92
N THR A 81 -7.04 5.57 -8.25
CA THR A 81 -7.57 6.04 -6.96
C THR A 81 -8.61 7.15 -7.10
N SER A 82 -8.33 8.12 -7.96
CA SER A 82 -9.19 9.30 -8.11
C SER A 82 -9.28 9.72 -9.58
N PRO A 83 -9.91 8.89 -10.43
CA PRO A 83 -9.89 9.11 -11.88
C PRO A 83 -10.61 10.37 -12.33
N GLY A 84 -11.37 11.02 -11.43
CA GLY A 84 -12.02 12.28 -11.75
C GLY A 84 -11.08 13.47 -11.87
N TYR A 85 -9.93 13.44 -11.21
CA TYR A 85 -9.00 14.58 -11.22
C TYR A 85 -7.52 14.22 -11.12
N SER A 86 -7.18 12.95 -10.95
CA SER A 86 -5.79 12.51 -10.81
C SER A 86 -5.50 11.32 -11.72
N ASP A 87 -4.27 11.23 -12.18
CA ASP A 87 -3.77 10.06 -12.91
C ASP A 87 -3.05 9.05 -12.01
N GLU A 88 -3.25 9.13 -10.70
CA GLU A 88 -2.62 8.21 -9.76
C GLU A 88 -3.00 6.77 -10.06
N LYS A 89 -1.97 5.93 -10.20
CA LYS A 89 -2.09 4.50 -10.44
C LYS A 89 -1.32 3.77 -9.34
N LEU A 90 -1.98 2.85 -8.66
CA LEU A 90 -1.35 2.05 -7.61
C LEU A 90 -1.28 0.60 -8.04
N TYR A 91 -0.07 0.05 -8.01
CA TYR A 91 0.19 -1.37 -8.29
C TYR A 91 0.07 -2.15 -6.99
N LEU A 92 -0.69 -3.24 -7.02
CA LEU A 92 -1.01 -4.05 -5.85
C LEU A 92 -0.26 -5.37 -5.92
N TYR A 93 0.39 -5.75 -4.81
CA TYR A 93 1.11 -7.01 -4.72
C TYR A 93 0.78 -7.73 -3.43
N LYS A 94 0.76 -9.06 -3.50
CA LYS A 94 0.69 -9.92 -2.33
C LYS A 94 2.06 -10.50 -2.08
N ALA A 95 2.54 -10.41 -0.84
CA ALA A 95 3.82 -10.94 -0.39
C ALA A 95 3.58 -12.02 0.65
N GLU A 96 4.23 -13.16 0.48
CA GLU A 96 4.14 -14.30 1.38
C GLU A 96 5.54 -14.86 1.64
N ASP A 97 5.66 -15.76 2.61
CA ASP A 97 6.93 -16.35 3.02
C ASP A 97 7.95 -15.24 3.37
N LEU A 98 7.62 -14.53 4.46
CA LEU A 98 8.40 -13.38 4.89
C LEU A 98 9.60 -13.79 5.72
N GLU A 99 10.72 -13.10 5.50
CA GLU A 99 11.92 -13.20 6.30
C GLU A 99 12.29 -11.82 6.83
N PHE A 100 12.62 -11.74 8.12
CA PHE A 100 13.08 -10.49 8.71
C PHE A 100 14.50 -10.20 8.23
N THR A 101 14.72 -8.99 7.74
CA THR A 101 16.03 -8.52 7.32
C THR A 101 16.57 -7.50 8.31
N HIS A 102 17.90 -7.37 8.38
CA HIS A 102 18.55 -6.38 9.24
C HIS A 102 18.68 -5.01 8.56
N CYS A 103 17.82 -4.71 7.58
CA CYS A 103 17.82 -3.41 6.97
C CYS A 103 17.38 -2.36 7.96
N HIS A 104 18.23 -1.35 8.12
CA HIS A 104 17.88 -0.19 8.92
C HIS A 104 17.08 0.76 8.04
N PRO A 105 15.88 1.20 8.46
CA PRO A 105 15.21 2.29 7.77
C PRO A 105 16.12 3.51 7.80
N ASP A 106 16.08 4.31 6.73
CA ASP A 106 16.80 5.58 6.69
C ASP A 106 16.47 6.38 7.94
N GLU A 107 17.49 6.98 8.53
CA GLU A 107 17.34 7.78 9.75
C GLU A 107 16.25 8.84 9.56
N GLY A 108 15.16 8.73 10.33
CA GLY A 108 14.05 9.68 10.31
C GLY A 108 12.71 9.11 9.83
N GLU A 109 12.66 7.93 9.22
CA GLU A 109 11.41 7.28 8.80
C GLU A 109 11.22 5.96 9.54
N ILE A 110 10.97 6.05 10.87
CA ILE A 110 10.57 4.86 11.61
C ILE A 110 9.06 4.71 11.45
N ILE A 111 8.66 3.96 10.42
CA ILE A 111 7.28 3.51 10.31
C ILE A 111 7.20 2.20 11.08
N GLN A 112 6.37 2.19 12.10
CA GLN A 112 6.19 0.99 12.90
C GLN A 112 5.17 0.08 12.24
N ALA A 113 5.58 -1.15 11.91
CA ALA A 113 4.69 -2.18 11.41
C ALA A 113 4.06 -2.94 12.58
N PHE A 114 2.77 -3.25 12.43
CA PHE A 114 1.99 -4.02 13.41
C PHE A 114 1.47 -5.28 12.75
N GLU A 115 1.41 -6.35 13.51
CA GLU A 115 0.87 -7.63 13.06
C GLU A 115 -0.56 -7.80 13.55
N TYR A 116 -1.48 -8.06 12.62
CA TYR A 116 -2.88 -8.35 12.94
C TYR A 116 -3.30 -9.65 12.30
N LYS A 117 -4.09 -10.46 13.00
CA LYS A 117 -4.66 -11.65 12.39
C LYS A 117 -5.55 -11.28 11.22
N TYR A 118 -5.48 -12.06 10.14
CA TYR A 118 -6.27 -11.83 8.93
C TYR A 118 -7.77 -11.67 9.24
N ASP A 119 -8.32 -12.57 10.08
CA ASP A 119 -9.73 -12.49 10.46
C ASP A 119 -10.07 -11.22 11.22
N ASP A 120 -9.15 -10.73 12.06
CA ASP A 120 -9.34 -9.47 12.78
C ASP A 120 -9.32 -8.28 11.82
N VAL A 121 -8.47 -8.31 10.80
CA VAL A 121 -8.42 -7.26 9.78
C VAL A 121 -9.74 -7.17 9.03
N LEU A 122 -10.34 -8.32 8.69
CA LEU A 122 -11.65 -8.34 8.04
C LEU A 122 -12.74 -7.71 8.91
N LYS A 123 -12.72 -7.99 10.21
CA LYS A 123 -13.63 -7.35 11.17
C LYS A 123 -13.40 -5.85 11.27
N MET A 124 -12.15 -5.42 11.22
CA MET A 124 -11.79 -3.99 11.26
C MET A 124 -12.25 -3.25 10.00
N ILE A 125 -12.32 -3.93 8.87
CA ILE A 125 -12.93 -3.39 7.66
C ILE A 125 -14.44 -3.22 7.86
N ASP A 126 -15.11 -4.27 8.33
CA ASP A 126 -16.56 -4.28 8.50
C ASP A 126 -17.04 -3.24 9.51
N ASN A 127 -16.26 -3.00 10.56
CA ASN A 127 -16.65 -2.05 11.61
C ASN A 127 -16.15 -0.61 11.37
N GLY A 128 -15.48 -0.34 10.25
CA GLY A 128 -15.02 0.99 9.89
C GLY A 128 -13.72 1.45 10.53
N GLN A 129 -12.94 0.57 11.14
CA GLN A 129 -11.63 0.92 11.68
C GLN A 129 -10.57 1.04 10.58
N ILE A 130 -10.75 0.36 9.46
CA ILE A 130 -9.89 0.47 8.28
C ILE A 130 -10.71 1.11 7.16
N ASN A 131 -10.31 2.31 6.76
CA ASN A 131 -11.03 3.13 5.78
C ASN A 131 -10.16 3.59 4.61
N ASP A 132 -8.95 3.07 4.51
CA ASP A 132 -8.03 3.43 3.42
C ASP A 132 -8.39 2.64 2.15
N ALA A 133 -8.72 3.35 1.08
CA ALA A 133 -9.20 2.74 -0.15
C ALA A 133 -8.22 1.75 -0.78
N LYS A 134 -6.93 2.09 -0.84
CA LYS A 134 -5.91 1.19 -1.42
C LYS A 134 -5.76 -0.10 -0.62
N THR A 135 -5.88 -0.01 0.71
CA THR A 135 -5.85 -1.16 1.61
C THR A 135 -7.04 -2.09 1.34
N LEU A 136 -8.25 -1.52 1.22
CA LEU A 136 -9.45 -2.29 0.92
C LEU A 136 -9.35 -3.00 -0.43
N CYS A 137 -8.84 -2.31 -1.45
CA CYS A 137 -8.67 -2.89 -2.79
C CYS A 137 -7.70 -4.07 -2.78
N ALA A 138 -6.54 -3.92 -2.13
CA ALA A 138 -5.55 -4.99 -2.07
C ALA A 138 -6.06 -6.19 -1.27
N LEU A 139 -6.76 -5.96 -0.17
CA LEU A 139 -7.36 -7.04 0.62
C LEU A 139 -8.43 -7.78 -0.17
N LEU A 140 -9.23 -7.08 -0.95
CA LEU A 140 -10.25 -7.71 -1.80
C LEU A 140 -9.62 -8.61 -2.86
N ARG A 141 -8.59 -8.12 -3.57
CA ARG A 141 -7.94 -8.88 -4.65
C ARG A 141 -7.04 -10.00 -4.16
N GLY A 142 -6.42 -9.83 -3.01
CA GLY A 142 -5.50 -10.83 -2.43
C GLY A 142 -6.13 -11.70 -1.36
N LYS A 143 -7.44 -11.70 -1.22
CA LYS A 143 -8.14 -12.45 -0.17
C LYS A 143 -7.85 -13.94 -0.22
N ARG A 144 -7.87 -14.55 0.95
CA ARG A 144 -7.75 -15.99 1.14
C ARG A 144 -9.13 -16.64 1.31
#